data_7e2a64ad299949d5a37ed11bcde8638c
#
_entry.id   7e2a64ad299949d5a37ed11bcde8638c
#
_cell.length_a   1.000
_cell.length_b   1.000
_cell.length_c   1.000
_cell.angle_alpha   90.00
_cell.angle_beta   90.00
_cell.angle_gamma   90.00
#
_symmetry.space_group_name_H-M   'P 1'
#
loop_
_entity.id
_entity.type
_entity.pdbx_description
1 polymer ?
#
loop_
_entity_poly.entity_id
_entity_poly.type
_entity_poly.pdbx_seq_one_letter_code
_entity_poly.pdbx_strand_id
1 'polypeptide(L)'
;ETTPDQNGGETAGPTPGTTEHFVQTAGDRVFFDLDRHDLNAEARETLRRQAAWLASYPDARILVAGNCDERGTREYNLALGARRANAAQSYLISQGVDPSRISTTSYGKERPTCMQSSERCWAINRNATTTIVGSSYTN
;
A
#
# COMPACT_ATOMS: atom_id res chain seq x y z
N GLU A 1 26.27 -20.17 4.50
CA GLU A 1 26.19 -19.76 4.74
C GLU A 1 26.47 -19.46 4.81
N THR A 2 26.52 -19.55 4.35
CA THR A 2 26.48 -19.01 4.47
C THR A 2 26.81 -18.50 4.33
N THR A 3 26.89 -18.55 3.89
CA THR A 3 26.84 -17.86 3.78
C THR A 3 26.95 -17.31 3.52
N PRO A 4 27.15 -17.15 3.18
CA PRO A 4 26.80 -16.39 2.89
C PRO A 4 26.92 -15.85 2.63
N ASP A 5 26.96 -15.68 2.38
CA ASP A 5 26.81 -15.07 2.28
C ASP A 5 27.15 -14.82 1.95
N GLN A 6 27.27 -15.00 1.63
CA GLN A 6 27.10 -14.70 1.51
C GLN A 6 27.23 -14.33 1.12
N ASN A 7 27.48 -14.34 0.79
CA ASN A 7 27.13 -13.94 0.54
C ASN A 7 26.96 -13.53 0.33
N GLY A 8 27.15 -13.46 -0.05
CA GLY A 8 26.36 -13.13 -0.09
C GLY A 8 25.96 -12.94 -0.42
N GLY A 9 25.89 -12.63 -0.87
CA GLY A 9 25.02 -12.61 -1.08
C GLY A 9 24.48 -12.73 -1.37
N GLU A 10 24.45 -12.95 -1.40
CA GLU A 10 23.73 -13.61 -1.87
C GLU A 10 22.54 -13.89 -1.64
N THR A 11 22.05 -14.48 -1.56
CA THR A 11 20.82 -14.74 -1.08
C THR A 11 20.16 -13.79 -0.20
N ALA A 12 20.64 -12.71 -0.11
CA ALA A 12 20.10 -11.66 0.66
C ALA A 12 18.78 -11.21 0.07
N GLY A 13 17.93 -10.59 0.76
CA GLY A 13 16.68 -10.08 0.27
C GLY A 13 16.85 -8.98 -0.77
N PRO A 14 15.79 -8.26 -1.07
CA PRO A 14 15.84 -7.21 -2.09
C PRO A 14 16.80 -6.10 -1.71
N THR A 15 17.29 -5.42 -2.72
CA THR A 15 18.18 -4.27 -2.53
C THR A 15 17.47 -3.20 -1.71
N PRO A 16 18.11 -2.67 -0.66
CA PRO A 16 17.50 -1.62 0.14
C PRO A 16 17.09 -0.41 -0.70
N GLY A 17 15.91 0.14 -0.41
CA GLY A 17 15.39 1.32 -1.09
C GLY A 17 14.58 1.02 -2.33
N THR A 18 14.53 -0.22 -2.79
CA THR A 18 13.74 -0.59 -3.98
C THR A 18 12.29 -0.89 -3.62
N THR A 19 11.44 -0.99 -4.65
CA THR A 19 10.05 -1.36 -4.49
C THR A 19 9.91 -2.70 -3.77
N GLU A 20 10.71 -3.70 -4.17
CA GLU A 20 10.66 -5.00 -3.52
C GLU A 20 11.02 -4.91 -2.04
N HIS A 21 12.01 -4.10 -1.71
CA HIS A 21 12.40 -3.90 -0.33
C HIS A 21 11.26 -3.27 0.47
N PHE A 22 10.59 -2.27 -0.11
CA PHE A 22 9.44 -1.64 0.52
C PHE A 22 8.33 -2.67 0.80
N VAL A 23 7.97 -3.45 -0.20
CA VAL A 23 6.88 -4.43 -0.07
C VAL A 23 7.21 -5.47 1.00
N GLN A 24 8.43 -5.99 1.00
CA GLN A 24 8.80 -7.03 1.96
C GLN A 24 8.98 -6.50 3.38
N THR A 25 9.45 -5.27 3.53
CA THR A 25 9.73 -4.70 4.84
C THR A 25 8.48 -4.13 5.49
N ALA A 26 7.68 -3.39 4.74
CA ALA A 26 6.55 -2.65 5.28
C ALA A 26 5.20 -3.24 4.91
N GLY A 27 5.12 -3.90 3.77
CA GLY A 27 3.84 -4.29 3.19
C GLY A 27 3.25 -3.14 2.39
N ASP A 28 2.59 -3.46 1.28
CA ASP A 28 2.08 -2.43 0.38
C ASP A 28 0.57 -2.23 0.48
N ARG A 29 -0.14 -3.03 1.26
CA ARG A 29 -1.61 -3.00 1.28
C ARG A 29 -2.17 -2.99 2.68
N VAL A 30 -3.25 -2.23 2.85
CA VAL A 30 -4.09 -2.31 4.04
C VAL A 30 -5.50 -2.65 3.57
N PHE A 31 -6.25 -3.35 4.41
CA PHE A 31 -7.55 -3.91 4.04
C PHE A 31 -8.67 -3.27 4.85
N PHE A 32 -9.87 -3.27 4.26
CA PHE A 32 -11.03 -2.61 4.85
C PHE A 32 -12.22 -3.56 4.93
N ASP A 33 -13.07 -3.29 5.90
CA ASP A 33 -14.34 -3.99 6.00
C ASP A 33 -15.32 -3.45 4.96
N LEU A 34 -16.40 -4.19 4.74
CA LEU A 34 -17.43 -3.83 3.76
C LEU A 34 -17.95 -2.42 4.06
N ASP A 35 -18.01 -1.60 3.01
CA ASP A 35 -18.53 -0.23 3.04
C ASP A 35 -17.80 0.72 3.99
N ARG A 36 -16.65 0.31 4.53
CA ARG A 36 -15.92 1.13 5.50
C ARG A 36 -14.64 1.66 4.93
N HIS A 37 -14.20 2.79 5.47
CA HIS A 37 -12.91 3.40 5.10
C HIS A 37 -12.09 3.77 6.33
N ASP A 38 -12.53 3.37 7.53
CA ASP A 38 -11.75 3.59 8.74
C ASP A 38 -10.65 2.54 8.86
N LEU A 39 -9.54 2.93 9.46
CA LEU A 39 -8.36 2.08 9.57
C LEU A 39 -8.44 1.25 10.86
N ASN A 40 -8.33 -0.06 10.74
CA ASN A 40 -8.24 -0.93 11.90
C ASN A 40 -6.79 -0.96 12.43
N ALA A 41 -6.56 -1.70 13.51
CA ALA A 41 -5.24 -1.73 14.15
C ALA A 41 -4.17 -2.29 13.21
N GLU A 42 -4.50 -3.32 12.45
CA GLU A 42 -3.55 -3.92 11.50
C GLU A 42 -3.18 -2.95 10.38
N ALA A 43 -4.17 -2.22 9.88
CA ALA A 43 -3.93 -1.22 8.83
C ALA A 43 -3.00 -0.13 9.35
N ARG A 44 -3.26 0.37 10.56
CA ARG A 44 -2.41 1.41 11.16
C ARG A 44 -0.99 0.90 11.36
N GLU A 45 -0.83 -0.35 11.77
CA GLU A 45 0.51 -0.92 11.95
C GLU A 45 1.27 -1.00 10.64
N THR A 46 0.62 -1.46 9.57
CA THR A 46 1.24 -1.51 8.25
C THR A 46 1.65 -0.11 7.79
N LEU A 47 0.76 0.88 7.97
CA LEU A 47 1.06 2.24 7.55
C LEU A 47 2.19 2.85 8.40
N ARG A 48 2.30 2.50 9.69
CA ARG A 48 3.45 2.93 10.49
C ARG A 48 4.75 2.38 9.92
N ARG A 49 4.76 1.12 9.50
CA ARG A 49 5.96 0.53 8.87
C ARG A 49 6.28 1.22 7.56
N GLN A 50 5.24 1.57 6.77
CA GLN A 50 5.45 2.32 5.53
C GLN A 50 6.06 3.69 5.82
N ALA A 51 5.54 4.39 6.82
CA ALA A 51 6.06 5.70 7.19
C ALA A 51 7.52 5.62 7.64
N ALA A 52 7.86 4.58 8.43
CA ALA A 52 9.24 4.38 8.87
C ALA A 52 10.16 4.11 7.69
N TRP A 53 9.71 3.29 6.72
CA TRP A 53 10.50 3.03 5.52
C TRP A 53 10.72 4.31 4.73
N LEU A 54 9.66 5.11 4.57
CA LEU A 54 9.74 6.37 3.82
C LEU A 54 10.64 7.39 4.51
N ALA A 55 10.73 7.34 5.85
CA ALA A 55 11.66 8.19 6.58
C ALA A 55 13.11 7.85 6.27
N SER A 56 13.40 6.56 6.04
CA SER A 56 14.74 6.11 5.70
C SER A 56 15.10 6.38 4.23
N TYR A 57 14.12 6.59 3.38
CA TYR A 57 14.34 6.83 1.94
C TYR A 57 13.60 8.10 1.52
N PRO A 58 14.14 9.28 1.90
CA PRO A 58 13.38 10.54 1.77
C PRO A 58 13.10 10.98 0.34
N ASP A 59 13.78 10.41 -0.65
CA ASP A 59 13.52 10.74 -2.05
C ASP A 59 12.32 9.98 -2.63
N ALA A 60 11.86 8.94 -1.94
CA ALA A 60 10.79 8.11 -2.47
C ALA A 60 9.46 8.84 -2.44
N ARG A 61 8.71 8.72 -3.52
CA ARG A 61 7.35 9.23 -3.62
C ARG A 61 6.40 8.08 -3.87
N ILE A 62 5.17 8.22 -3.38
CA ILE A 62 4.21 7.13 -3.41
C ILE A 62 2.88 7.56 -4.01
N LEU A 63 2.19 6.58 -4.58
CA LEU A 63 0.79 6.68 -4.95
C LEU A 63 0.01 5.73 -4.07
N VAL A 64 -1.04 6.23 -3.42
CA VAL A 64 -1.95 5.40 -2.63
C VAL A 64 -3.24 5.25 -3.42
N ALA A 65 -3.56 4.04 -3.81
CA ALA A 65 -4.74 3.74 -4.63
C ALA A 65 -5.79 3.02 -3.79
N GLY A 66 -7.00 3.56 -3.75
CA GLY A 66 -8.11 2.93 -3.05
C GLY A 66 -8.87 1.99 -3.97
N ASN A 67 -9.21 0.81 -3.45
CA ASN A 67 -9.87 -0.25 -4.20
C ASN A 67 -11.05 -0.82 -3.42
N CYS A 68 -12.02 -1.34 -4.15
CA CYS A 68 -13.25 -1.89 -3.59
C CYS A 68 -13.53 -3.26 -4.21
N ASP A 69 -14.40 -4.03 -3.55
CA ASP A 69 -14.88 -5.26 -4.16
C ASP A 69 -15.94 -4.93 -5.23
N GLU A 70 -16.41 -5.96 -5.93
CA GLU A 70 -17.24 -5.79 -7.12
C GLU A 70 -18.67 -5.32 -6.84
N ARG A 71 -19.11 -5.34 -5.58
CA ARG A 71 -20.49 -5.06 -5.23
C ARG A 71 -20.76 -3.57 -5.17
N GLY A 72 -21.96 -3.17 -5.62
CA GLY A 72 -22.37 -1.77 -5.63
C GLY A 72 -22.12 -1.09 -6.95
N THR A 73 -22.51 0.18 -7.04
CA THR A 73 -22.37 0.94 -8.29
C THR A 73 -20.92 1.38 -8.51
N ARG A 74 -20.60 1.69 -9.76
CA ARG A 74 -19.29 2.20 -10.12
C ARG A 74 -19.00 3.52 -9.38
N GLU A 75 -19.97 4.42 -9.36
CA GLU A 75 -19.80 5.72 -8.71
C GLU A 75 -19.61 5.61 -7.21
N TYR A 76 -20.41 4.77 -6.57
CA TYR A 76 -20.27 4.54 -5.13
C TYR A 76 -18.86 4.03 -4.80
N ASN A 77 -18.39 3.07 -5.58
CA ASN A 77 -17.09 2.45 -5.31
C ASN A 77 -15.91 3.37 -5.64
N LEU A 78 -16.06 4.23 -6.65
CA LEU A 78 -15.02 5.24 -6.89
C LEU A 78 -14.91 6.19 -5.71
N ALA A 79 -16.04 6.61 -5.15
CA ALA A 79 -16.03 7.48 -3.98
C ALA A 79 -15.49 6.77 -2.73
N LEU A 80 -15.88 5.51 -2.52
CA LEU A 80 -15.39 4.73 -1.38
C LEU A 80 -13.89 4.49 -1.48
N GLY A 81 -13.42 4.15 -2.68
CA GLY A 81 -11.99 3.99 -2.92
C GLY A 81 -11.20 5.26 -2.61
N ALA A 82 -11.75 6.42 -3.01
CA ALA A 82 -11.11 7.70 -2.71
C ALA A 82 -11.02 7.92 -1.21
N ARG A 83 -12.09 7.60 -0.46
CA ARG A 83 -12.08 7.75 1.00
C ARG A 83 -11.06 6.81 1.64
N ARG A 84 -10.91 5.60 1.11
CA ARG A 84 -9.92 4.64 1.61
C ARG A 84 -8.49 5.14 1.37
N ALA A 85 -8.23 5.66 0.17
CA ALA A 85 -6.92 6.22 -0.14
C ALA A 85 -6.63 7.42 0.74
N ASN A 86 -7.62 8.29 0.96
CA ASN A 86 -7.45 9.47 1.79
C ASN A 86 -7.21 9.11 3.25
N ALA A 87 -7.87 8.07 3.75
CA ALA A 87 -7.64 7.60 5.12
C ALA A 87 -6.20 7.15 5.31
N ALA A 88 -5.68 6.37 4.37
CA ALA A 88 -4.29 5.91 4.42
C ALA A 88 -3.33 7.10 4.32
N GLN A 89 -3.58 8.03 3.39
CA GLN A 89 -2.76 9.22 3.24
C GLN A 89 -2.73 10.05 4.53
N SER A 90 -3.88 10.30 5.12
CA SER A 90 -3.96 11.10 6.34
C SER A 90 -3.18 10.47 7.48
N TYR A 91 -3.24 9.15 7.59
CA TYR A 91 -2.50 8.46 8.63
C TYR A 91 -0.99 8.54 8.39
N LEU A 92 -0.55 8.35 7.14
CA LEU A 92 0.87 8.48 6.79
C LEU A 92 1.39 9.88 7.13
N ILE A 93 0.59 10.92 6.83
CA ILE A 93 0.95 12.29 7.17
C ILE A 93 1.08 12.44 8.68
N SER A 94 0.15 11.86 9.45
CA SER A 94 0.21 11.93 10.92
C SER A 94 1.45 11.23 11.47
N GLN A 95 2.02 10.30 10.70
CA GLN A 95 3.23 9.58 11.09
C GLN A 95 4.51 10.26 10.56
N GLY A 96 4.38 11.45 9.99
CA GLY A 96 5.53 12.25 9.61
C GLY A 96 5.89 12.26 8.13
N VAL A 97 5.08 11.61 7.28
CA VAL A 97 5.35 11.64 5.84
C VAL A 97 4.89 12.98 5.27
N ASP A 98 5.76 13.65 4.51
CA ASP A 98 5.42 14.94 3.91
C ASP A 98 4.31 14.74 2.87
N PRO A 99 3.23 15.56 2.93
CA PRO A 99 2.13 15.43 1.97
C PRO A 99 2.57 15.53 0.51
N SER A 100 3.63 16.29 0.22
CA SER A 100 4.10 16.44 -1.17
C SER A 100 4.65 15.15 -1.76
N ARG A 101 4.92 14.15 -0.93
CA ARG A 101 5.42 12.86 -1.37
C ARG A 101 4.31 11.86 -1.69
N ILE A 102 3.05 12.23 -1.42
CA ILE A 102 1.92 11.30 -1.50
C ILE A 102 0.92 11.81 -2.53
N SER A 103 0.62 10.96 -3.52
CA SER A 103 -0.51 11.15 -4.43
C SER A 103 -1.55 10.09 -4.13
N THR A 104 -2.82 10.39 -4.36
CA THR A 104 -3.90 9.43 -4.16
C THR A 104 -4.73 9.28 -5.42
N THR A 105 -5.32 8.10 -5.57
CA THR A 105 -6.28 7.85 -6.65
C THR A 105 -7.28 6.79 -6.17
N SER A 106 -8.37 6.65 -6.90
CA SER A 106 -9.32 5.58 -6.65
C SER A 106 -9.55 4.83 -7.94
N TYR A 107 -9.42 3.51 -7.89
CA TYR A 107 -9.81 2.64 -9.00
C TYR A 107 -11.20 2.05 -8.77
N GLY A 108 -11.79 2.31 -7.59
CA GLY A 108 -13.09 1.74 -7.25
C GLY A 108 -13.04 0.23 -7.36
N LYS A 109 -13.97 -0.35 -8.14
CA LYS A 109 -13.99 -1.80 -8.37
C LYS A 109 -13.38 -2.21 -9.71
N GLU A 110 -12.64 -1.29 -10.37
CA GLU A 110 -12.18 -1.49 -11.73
C GLU A 110 -10.91 -2.34 -11.85
N ARG A 111 -10.18 -2.52 -10.74
CA ARG A 111 -8.90 -3.24 -10.76
C ARG A 111 -8.87 -4.33 -9.69
N PRO A 112 -9.69 -5.37 -9.83
CA PRO A 112 -9.70 -6.43 -8.81
C PRO A 112 -8.40 -7.22 -8.81
N THR A 113 -7.91 -7.53 -7.61
CA THR A 113 -6.77 -8.43 -7.44
C THR A 113 -7.24 -9.88 -7.52
N CYS A 114 -8.44 -10.16 -7.02
CA CYS A 114 -9.03 -11.49 -6.97
C CYS A 114 -10.32 -11.45 -7.78
N MET A 115 -10.48 -12.36 -8.74
CA MET A 115 -11.49 -12.21 -9.79
C MET A 115 -12.78 -12.99 -9.54
N GLN A 116 -12.84 -13.79 -8.50
CA GLN A 116 -14.03 -14.61 -8.24
C GLN A 116 -15.03 -13.86 -7.38
N SER A 117 -16.31 -14.18 -7.55
CA SER A 117 -17.38 -13.61 -6.73
C SER A 117 -17.52 -14.47 -5.47
N SER A 118 -16.71 -14.15 -4.46
CA SER A 118 -16.70 -14.87 -3.19
C SER A 118 -16.25 -13.90 -2.10
N GLU A 119 -16.64 -14.20 -0.86
CA GLU A 119 -16.23 -13.35 0.27
C GLU A 119 -14.71 -13.25 0.37
N ARG A 120 -14.01 -14.33 0.08
CA ARG A 120 -12.54 -14.32 0.13
C ARG A 120 -11.97 -13.32 -0.86
N CYS A 121 -12.46 -13.31 -2.11
CA CYS A 121 -12.00 -12.36 -3.12
C CYS A 121 -12.44 -10.94 -2.78
N TRP A 122 -13.66 -10.77 -2.31
CA TRP A 122 -14.14 -9.43 -1.93
C TRP A 122 -13.26 -8.82 -0.84
N ALA A 123 -12.89 -9.63 0.17
CA ALA A 123 -12.03 -9.15 1.24
C ALA A 123 -10.65 -8.72 0.72
N ILE A 124 -10.09 -9.49 -0.21
CA ILE A 124 -8.79 -9.17 -0.81
C ILE A 124 -8.87 -7.87 -1.61
N ASN A 125 -10.00 -7.63 -2.28
CA ASN A 125 -10.16 -6.46 -3.15
C ASN A 125 -10.46 -5.16 -2.40
N ARG A 126 -10.87 -5.24 -1.13
CA ARG A 126 -11.14 -4.05 -0.30
C ARG A 126 -9.83 -3.57 0.32
N ASN A 127 -9.09 -2.76 -0.41
CA ASN A 127 -7.75 -2.37 0.06
C ASN A 127 -7.36 -0.96 -0.36
N ALA A 128 -6.30 -0.45 0.25
CA ALA A 128 -5.55 0.70 -0.25
C ALA A 128 -4.13 0.20 -0.47
N THR A 129 -3.64 0.35 -1.69
CA THR A 129 -2.32 -0.12 -2.11
C THR A 129 -1.38 1.05 -2.28
N THR A 130 -0.22 0.98 -1.63
CA THR A 130 0.82 2.00 -1.72
C THR A 130 1.89 1.53 -2.69
N THR A 131 2.15 2.34 -3.72
CA THR A 131 3.13 2.03 -4.76
C THR A 131 4.20 3.11 -4.79
N ILE A 132 5.47 2.69 -4.88
CA ILE A 132 6.57 3.64 -5.09
C ILE A 132 6.52 4.09 -6.55
N VAL A 133 6.36 5.39 -6.77
CA VAL A 133 6.23 5.93 -8.14
C VAL A 133 7.39 6.81 -8.55
N GLY A 134 8.33 7.10 -7.63
CA GLY A 134 9.53 7.86 -7.96
C GLY A 134 10.50 7.80 -6.83
N SER A 135 11.77 7.53 -7.16
CA SER A 135 12.81 7.45 -6.14
C SER A 135 14.17 7.34 -6.83
N SER A 136 15.20 7.87 -6.21
CA SER A 136 16.55 7.63 -6.70
C SER A 136 17.02 6.19 -6.46
N TYR A 137 16.23 5.40 -5.74
CA TYR A 137 16.56 4.01 -5.41
C TYR A 137 15.84 3.00 -6.30
N THR A 138 14.91 3.45 -7.16
CA THR A 138 14.17 2.55 -8.05
C THR A 138 14.53 2.84 -9.49
N ASN A 139 14.44 1.83 -10.32
CA ASN A 139 14.73 2.00 -11.75
C ASN A 139 13.50 1.88 -12.60
#